data_3d73cc0c8d0776a61f877009354b5ed5
#
_entry.id   3d73cc0c8d0776a61f877009354b5ed5
#
_cell.length_a   1.000
_cell.length_b   1.000
_cell.length_c   1.000
_cell.angle_alpha   90.00
_cell.angle_beta   90.00
_cell.angle_gamma   90.00
#
_symmetry.space_group_name_H-M   'P 1'
#
loop_
_entity.id
_entity.type
_entity.pdbx_description
1 polymer ?
#
loop_
_entity_poly.entity_id
_entity_poly.type
_entity_poly.pdbx_seq_one_letter_code
_entity_poly.pdbx_strand_id
1 'polypeptide(L)'
;FIIAVLFGAINAVTCRLFIVPNSFASAGVEGIAIMIQKVSDFNLAYVQLAFNIPLCVFAFFCVGKLFAVNTVIYSLVYSLFYFLSDRIGLDKYAYAAVTDTIYPVVLTGVITGFTYGILFRENGSSGGVDVVSRFIHKRNPRFNFFYITFAINAAIAIISGFVFAADAGTFDYKPVCMCVLCEFISNVIGDKIIKGGESAYKFFVIADDVSPIEKDIAENLIHTSTRFGCYGSYTNTAKQSLMCLVTKGEIVEFEKILKRHSDCFAYVESVNKVIGYFDK
;
A
#
# COMPACT_ATOMS: atom_id res chain seq x y z
N PHE A 1 -16.55 7.84 -1.05
CA PHE A 1 -17.22 7.71 -2.36
C PHE A 1 -16.49 8.51 -3.45
N ILE A 2 -16.25 9.81 -3.28
CA ILE A 2 -15.55 10.66 -4.27
C ILE A 2 -14.18 10.07 -4.64
N ILE A 3 -13.43 9.57 -3.67
CA ILE A 3 -12.13 8.92 -3.86
C ILE A 3 -12.25 7.68 -4.74
N ALA A 4 -13.28 6.84 -4.55
CA ALA A 4 -13.51 5.65 -5.37
C ALA A 4 -13.82 6.02 -6.84
N VAL A 5 -14.59 7.10 -7.06
CA VAL A 5 -14.88 7.62 -8.40
C VAL A 5 -13.60 8.14 -9.06
N LEU A 6 -12.86 9.00 -8.38
CA LEU A 6 -11.64 9.60 -8.92
C LEU A 6 -10.60 8.53 -9.30
N PHE A 7 -10.35 7.60 -8.38
CA PHE A 7 -9.32 6.58 -8.59
C PHE A 7 -9.75 5.48 -9.56
N GLY A 8 -11.04 5.16 -9.63
CA GLY A 8 -11.57 4.29 -10.66
C GLY A 8 -11.31 4.86 -12.07
N ALA A 9 -11.55 6.15 -12.26
CA ALA A 9 -11.28 6.82 -13.53
C ALA A 9 -9.77 6.87 -13.85
N ILE A 10 -8.93 7.26 -12.88
CA ILE A 10 -7.47 7.35 -13.07
C ILE A 10 -6.89 5.99 -13.45
N ASN A 11 -7.26 4.93 -12.72
CA ASN A 11 -6.72 3.59 -12.99
C ASN A 11 -7.22 3.03 -14.33
N ALA A 12 -8.46 3.31 -14.73
CA ALA A 12 -8.98 2.91 -16.06
C ALA A 12 -8.15 3.54 -17.19
N VAL A 13 -7.86 4.83 -17.09
CA VAL A 13 -7.02 5.56 -18.05
C VAL A 13 -5.58 5.02 -18.02
N THR A 14 -5.03 4.78 -16.85
CA THR A 14 -3.69 4.18 -16.69
C THR A 14 -3.59 2.82 -17.33
N CYS A 15 -4.59 1.95 -17.16
CA CYS A 15 -4.65 0.64 -17.79
C CYS A 15 -4.63 0.77 -19.32
N ARG A 16 -5.46 1.66 -19.87
CA ARG A 16 -5.57 1.86 -21.32
C ARG A 16 -4.30 2.43 -21.94
N LEU A 17 -3.64 3.36 -21.26
CA LEU A 17 -2.47 4.05 -21.80
C LEU A 17 -1.15 3.28 -21.62
N PHE A 18 -1.01 2.53 -20.53
CA PHE A 18 0.30 1.98 -20.14
C PHE A 18 0.32 0.45 -20.01
N ILE A 19 -0.78 -0.21 -19.61
CA ILE A 19 -0.77 -1.65 -19.35
C ILE A 19 -1.06 -2.42 -20.66
N VAL A 20 -2.22 -2.18 -21.24
CA VAL A 20 -2.69 -2.91 -22.42
C VAL A 20 -1.71 -2.78 -23.61
N PRO A 21 -1.18 -1.60 -23.96
CA PRO A 21 -0.27 -1.45 -25.09
C PRO A 21 1.07 -2.15 -24.90
N ASN A 22 1.47 -2.38 -23.65
CA ASN A 22 2.75 -3.01 -23.31
C ASN A 22 2.64 -4.52 -23.01
N SER A 23 1.46 -5.11 -23.25
CA SER A 23 1.24 -6.56 -23.18
C SER A 23 1.70 -7.17 -21.85
N PHE A 24 1.42 -6.55 -20.71
CA PHE A 24 1.59 -7.17 -19.42
C PHE A 24 0.27 -7.17 -18.63
N ALA A 25 0.10 -8.15 -17.76
CA ALA A 25 -1.06 -8.22 -16.89
C ALA A 25 -0.87 -7.30 -15.68
N SER A 26 -1.89 -6.53 -15.33
CA SER A 26 -1.98 -5.95 -14.01
C SER A 26 -2.32 -7.05 -12.99
N ALA A 27 -2.29 -6.71 -11.74
CA ALA A 27 -2.63 -7.64 -10.67
C ALA A 27 -4.13 -7.94 -10.57
N GLY A 28 -4.46 -9.02 -9.92
CA GLY A 28 -5.83 -9.34 -9.56
C GLY A 28 -6.72 -9.68 -10.73
N VAL A 29 -8.01 -9.37 -10.58
CA VAL A 29 -9.04 -9.62 -11.61
C VAL A 29 -8.79 -8.78 -12.86
N GLU A 30 -8.19 -7.61 -12.74
CA GLU A 30 -7.80 -6.78 -13.88
C GLU A 30 -6.80 -7.53 -14.77
N GLY A 31 -5.80 -8.19 -14.19
CA GLY A 31 -4.85 -9.01 -14.94
C GLY A 31 -5.52 -10.19 -15.67
N ILE A 32 -6.47 -10.84 -14.99
CA ILE A 32 -7.27 -11.90 -15.61
C ILE A 32 -8.10 -11.33 -16.78
N ALA A 33 -8.71 -10.16 -16.61
CA ALA A 33 -9.51 -9.52 -17.65
C ALA A 33 -8.68 -9.11 -18.86
N ILE A 34 -7.44 -8.63 -18.67
CA ILE A 34 -6.51 -8.31 -19.75
C ILE A 34 -6.11 -9.56 -20.51
N MET A 35 -5.82 -10.66 -19.81
CA MET A 35 -5.52 -11.95 -20.46
C MET A 35 -6.71 -12.48 -21.30
N ILE A 36 -7.93 -12.39 -20.76
CA ILE A 36 -9.14 -12.79 -21.49
C ILE A 36 -9.35 -11.89 -22.71
N GLN A 37 -9.17 -10.58 -22.58
CA GLN A 37 -9.26 -9.65 -23.71
C GLN A 37 -8.26 -9.99 -24.81
N LYS A 38 -7.04 -10.39 -24.45
CA LYS A 38 -6.00 -10.77 -25.41
C LYS A 38 -6.37 -12.03 -26.21
N VAL A 39 -7.04 -13.00 -25.58
CA VAL A 39 -7.36 -14.29 -26.19
C VAL A 39 -8.71 -14.28 -26.93
N SER A 40 -9.69 -13.52 -26.47
CA SER A 40 -11.09 -13.62 -26.90
C SER A 40 -11.69 -12.34 -27.47
N ASP A 41 -10.90 -11.25 -27.56
CA ASP A 41 -11.36 -9.93 -28.01
C ASP A 41 -12.53 -9.33 -27.20
N PHE A 42 -12.91 -9.96 -26.06
CA PHE A 42 -13.91 -9.38 -25.17
C PHE A 42 -13.35 -8.13 -24.49
N ASN A 43 -14.15 -7.06 -24.46
CA ASN A 43 -13.74 -5.83 -23.79
C ASN A 43 -13.53 -6.08 -22.29
N LEU A 44 -12.37 -5.67 -21.78
CA LEU A 44 -11.93 -5.80 -20.39
C LEU A 44 -12.99 -5.31 -19.39
N ALA A 45 -13.70 -4.22 -19.72
CA ALA A 45 -14.73 -3.66 -18.85
C ALA A 45 -15.84 -4.65 -18.48
N TYR A 46 -16.29 -5.45 -19.44
CA TYR A 46 -17.33 -6.46 -19.19
C TYR A 46 -16.80 -7.61 -18.34
N VAL A 47 -15.59 -8.08 -18.65
CA VAL A 47 -14.95 -9.17 -17.90
C VAL A 47 -14.74 -8.76 -16.46
N GLN A 48 -14.23 -7.55 -16.25
CA GLN A 48 -13.98 -7.03 -14.89
C GLN A 48 -15.28 -6.89 -14.09
N LEU A 49 -16.35 -6.39 -14.68
CA LEU A 49 -17.65 -6.32 -14.01
C LEU A 49 -18.19 -7.70 -13.66
N ALA A 50 -18.10 -8.66 -14.60
CA ALA A 50 -18.59 -10.03 -14.37
C ALA A 50 -17.91 -10.71 -13.18
N PHE A 51 -16.62 -10.47 -12.95
CA PHE A 51 -15.91 -10.98 -11.78
C PHE A 51 -16.15 -10.13 -10.51
N ASN A 52 -16.16 -8.81 -10.64
CA ASN A 52 -16.26 -7.94 -9.48
C ASN A 52 -17.65 -7.90 -8.85
N ILE A 53 -18.74 -8.03 -9.64
CA ILE A 53 -20.09 -8.03 -9.09
C ILE A 53 -20.30 -9.15 -8.06
N PRO A 54 -20.01 -10.44 -8.35
CA PRO A 54 -20.11 -11.51 -7.36
C PRO A 54 -19.21 -11.28 -6.14
N LEU A 55 -17.97 -10.79 -6.36
CA LEU A 55 -17.03 -10.50 -5.27
C LEU A 55 -17.50 -9.34 -4.39
N CYS A 56 -18.14 -8.33 -4.95
CA CYS A 56 -18.73 -7.24 -4.17
C CYS A 56 -19.94 -7.71 -3.34
N VAL A 57 -20.77 -8.59 -3.89
CA VAL A 57 -21.85 -9.23 -3.11
C VAL A 57 -21.27 -10.04 -1.95
N PHE A 58 -20.25 -10.84 -2.21
CA PHE A 58 -19.52 -11.56 -1.17
C PHE A 58 -18.91 -10.61 -0.13
N ALA A 59 -18.26 -9.52 -0.56
CA ALA A 59 -17.68 -8.53 0.32
C ALA A 59 -18.72 -7.87 1.23
N PHE A 60 -19.93 -7.62 0.72
CA PHE A 60 -21.02 -7.01 1.48
C PHE A 60 -21.42 -7.84 2.70
N PHE A 61 -21.49 -9.16 2.55
CA PHE A 61 -21.86 -10.07 3.65
C PHE A 61 -20.68 -10.45 4.54
N CYS A 62 -19.48 -10.63 3.97
CA CYS A 62 -18.35 -11.24 4.67
C CYS A 62 -17.31 -10.22 5.17
N VAL A 63 -17.11 -9.11 4.47
CA VAL A 63 -16.09 -8.10 4.81
C VAL A 63 -16.71 -6.90 5.52
N GLY A 64 -17.62 -6.20 4.86
CA GLY A 64 -18.31 -5.05 5.42
C GLY A 64 -19.04 -4.22 4.37
N LYS A 65 -20.14 -3.58 4.78
CA LYS A 65 -21.04 -2.84 3.88
C LYS A 65 -20.36 -1.65 3.21
N LEU A 66 -19.64 -0.82 3.98
CA LEU A 66 -18.96 0.37 3.45
C LEU A 66 -17.87 -0.02 2.46
N PHE A 67 -17.09 -1.05 2.78
CA PHE A 67 -16.05 -1.60 1.91
C PHE A 67 -16.65 -2.08 0.57
N ALA A 68 -17.75 -2.84 0.64
CA ALA A 68 -18.41 -3.35 -0.56
C ALA A 68 -18.96 -2.22 -1.44
N VAL A 69 -19.62 -1.20 -0.85
CA VAL A 69 -20.18 -0.06 -1.61
C VAL A 69 -19.07 0.73 -2.30
N ASN A 70 -17.98 1.08 -1.61
CA ASN A 70 -16.85 1.78 -2.23
C ASN A 70 -16.21 0.96 -3.35
N THR A 71 -16.09 -0.36 -3.18
CA THR A 71 -15.57 -1.28 -4.20
C THR A 71 -16.48 -1.37 -5.42
N VAL A 72 -17.80 -1.41 -5.23
CA VAL A 72 -18.78 -1.37 -6.32
C VAL A 72 -18.67 -0.08 -7.12
N ILE A 73 -18.63 1.07 -6.42
CA ILE A 73 -18.46 2.38 -7.07
C ILE A 73 -17.19 2.43 -7.89
N TYR A 74 -16.06 2.01 -7.29
CA TYR A 74 -14.79 1.95 -8.01
C TYR A 74 -14.89 1.09 -9.27
N SER A 75 -15.40 -0.15 -9.15
CA SER A 75 -15.49 -1.10 -10.26
C SER A 75 -16.39 -0.62 -11.39
N LEU A 76 -17.53 0.00 -11.06
CA LEU A 76 -18.44 0.58 -12.05
C LEU A 76 -17.79 1.75 -12.77
N VAL A 77 -17.17 2.67 -12.04
CA VAL A 77 -16.50 3.84 -12.63
C VAL A 77 -15.32 3.42 -13.48
N TYR A 78 -14.48 2.51 -12.98
CA TYR A 78 -13.36 1.96 -13.74
C TYR A 78 -13.84 1.36 -15.08
N SER A 79 -14.83 0.48 -15.04
CA SER A 79 -15.35 -0.17 -16.25
C SER A 79 -16.00 0.83 -17.21
N LEU A 80 -16.72 1.83 -16.70
CA LEU A 80 -17.31 2.89 -17.51
C LEU A 80 -16.22 3.72 -18.19
N PHE A 81 -15.22 4.19 -17.45
CA PHE A 81 -14.14 5.00 -18.03
C PHE A 81 -13.26 4.20 -18.97
N TYR A 82 -13.01 2.93 -18.71
CA TYR A 82 -12.30 2.06 -19.63
C TYR A 82 -13.07 1.90 -20.96
N PHE A 83 -14.37 1.67 -20.88
CA PHE A 83 -15.24 1.58 -22.07
C PHE A 83 -15.32 2.90 -22.85
N LEU A 84 -15.47 4.04 -22.13
CA LEU A 84 -15.49 5.35 -22.77
C LEU A 84 -14.14 5.70 -23.42
N SER A 85 -13.02 5.33 -22.81
CA SER A 85 -11.69 5.55 -23.35
C SER A 85 -11.50 4.90 -24.74
N ASP A 86 -12.11 3.74 -24.92
CA ASP A 86 -12.16 3.05 -26.22
C ASP A 86 -12.94 3.85 -27.28
N ARG A 87 -14.11 4.37 -26.87
CA ARG A 87 -14.97 5.17 -27.77
C ARG A 87 -14.39 6.53 -28.15
N ILE A 88 -13.64 7.17 -27.26
CA ILE A 88 -13.00 8.47 -27.48
C ILE A 88 -11.70 8.32 -28.30
N GLY A 89 -11.20 7.09 -28.45
CA GLY A 89 -9.97 6.81 -29.19
C GLY A 89 -8.71 7.22 -28.40
N LEU A 90 -8.71 7.03 -27.08
CA LEU A 90 -7.55 7.29 -26.23
C LEU A 90 -6.33 6.46 -26.61
N ASP A 91 -6.51 5.39 -27.37
CA ASP A 91 -5.44 4.54 -27.92
C ASP A 91 -4.39 5.33 -28.72
N LYS A 92 -4.78 6.45 -29.31
CA LYS A 92 -3.85 7.34 -30.04
C LYS A 92 -2.74 7.92 -29.14
N TYR A 93 -3.00 7.97 -27.83
CA TYR A 93 -2.06 8.46 -26.83
C TYR A 93 -1.42 7.33 -26.02
N ALA A 94 -1.72 6.08 -26.38
CA ALA A 94 -1.18 4.92 -25.70
C ALA A 94 0.33 4.84 -25.89
N TYR A 95 1.03 4.65 -24.77
CA TYR A 95 2.48 4.51 -24.78
C TYR A 95 2.84 3.04 -24.98
N ALA A 96 3.16 2.67 -26.21
CA ALA A 96 3.72 1.36 -26.54
C ALA A 96 5.25 1.47 -26.57
N ALA A 97 5.90 0.92 -25.58
CA ALA A 97 7.36 0.93 -25.47
C ALA A 97 7.97 -0.07 -26.46
N VAL A 98 8.78 0.40 -27.40
CA VAL A 98 9.49 -0.46 -28.35
C VAL A 98 10.68 -1.15 -27.67
N THR A 99 11.43 -0.42 -26.87
CA THR A 99 12.66 -0.91 -26.18
C THR A 99 12.55 -0.84 -24.67
N ASP A 100 12.09 0.28 -24.13
CA ASP A 100 12.13 0.60 -22.71
C ASP A 100 10.80 0.33 -22.01
N THR A 101 10.51 -0.94 -21.77
CA THR A 101 9.25 -1.36 -21.11
C THR A 101 9.21 -1.09 -19.61
N ILE A 102 10.30 -0.60 -19.00
CA ILE A 102 10.36 -0.31 -17.58
C ILE A 102 9.53 0.93 -17.19
N TYR A 103 9.47 1.94 -18.06
CA TYR A 103 8.71 3.17 -17.77
C TYR A 103 7.22 2.95 -17.51
N PRO A 104 6.47 2.25 -18.38
CA PRO A 104 5.05 1.99 -18.12
C PRO A 104 4.83 1.15 -16.87
N VAL A 105 5.75 0.24 -16.52
CA VAL A 105 5.67 -0.59 -15.32
C VAL A 105 5.84 0.26 -14.06
N VAL A 106 6.88 1.10 -14.01
CA VAL A 106 7.15 1.97 -12.87
C VAL A 106 6.03 2.99 -12.69
N LEU A 107 5.62 3.64 -13.77
CA LEU A 107 4.55 4.64 -13.72
C LEU A 107 3.22 4.04 -13.25
N THR A 108 2.84 2.89 -13.81
CA THR A 108 1.65 2.16 -13.40
C THR A 108 1.74 1.74 -11.93
N GLY A 109 2.87 1.16 -11.51
CA GLY A 109 3.07 0.75 -10.12
C GLY A 109 2.97 1.91 -9.12
N VAL A 110 3.49 3.09 -9.48
CA VAL A 110 3.37 4.30 -8.66
C VAL A 110 1.91 4.77 -8.57
N ILE A 111 1.23 4.90 -9.72
CA ILE A 111 -0.16 5.38 -9.76
C ILE A 111 -1.08 4.40 -9.03
N THR A 112 -0.98 3.10 -9.30
CA THR A 112 -1.82 2.09 -8.66
C THR A 112 -1.53 1.98 -7.17
N GLY A 113 -0.26 2.01 -6.76
CA GLY A 113 0.12 1.97 -5.35
C GLY A 113 -0.43 3.16 -4.57
N PHE A 114 -0.36 4.36 -5.15
CA PHE A 114 -0.92 5.57 -4.55
C PHE A 114 -2.44 5.50 -4.45
N THR A 115 -3.12 5.19 -5.55
CA THR A 115 -4.58 5.17 -5.61
C THR A 115 -5.16 4.07 -4.74
N TYR A 116 -4.59 2.85 -4.77
CA TYR A 116 -5.04 1.73 -3.95
C TYR A 116 -4.75 1.95 -2.48
N GLY A 117 -3.58 2.48 -2.13
CA GLY A 117 -3.24 2.78 -0.74
C GLY A 117 -4.25 3.71 -0.08
N ILE A 118 -4.63 4.80 -0.75
CA ILE A 118 -5.66 5.74 -0.25
C ILE A 118 -7.05 5.07 -0.25
N LEU A 119 -7.40 4.34 -1.30
CA LEU A 119 -8.69 3.67 -1.40
C LEU A 119 -8.90 2.65 -0.26
N PHE A 120 -7.86 1.88 0.08
CA PHE A 120 -7.88 0.95 1.21
C PHE A 120 -8.02 1.65 2.55
N ARG A 121 -7.34 2.78 2.73
CA ARG A 121 -7.46 3.60 3.93
C ARG A 121 -8.89 4.12 4.14
N GLU A 122 -9.58 4.41 3.04
CA GLU A 122 -10.98 4.86 3.02
C GLU A 122 -12.00 3.70 2.98
N ASN A 123 -11.59 2.49 3.38
CA ASN A 123 -12.43 1.29 3.35
C ASN A 123 -13.01 1.02 1.96
N GLY A 124 -12.19 1.06 0.94
CA GLY A 124 -12.51 0.64 -0.42
C GLY A 124 -11.45 -0.33 -0.96
N SER A 125 -11.67 -0.84 -2.16
CA SER A 125 -10.75 -1.73 -2.88
C SER A 125 -10.96 -1.59 -4.38
N SER A 126 -9.98 -2.01 -5.17
CA SER A 126 -10.14 -2.18 -6.60
C SER A 126 -11.10 -3.35 -6.97
N GLY A 127 -11.50 -4.13 -5.99
CA GLY A 127 -12.24 -5.39 -6.18
C GLY A 127 -11.30 -6.58 -6.31
N GLY A 128 -11.82 -7.66 -6.90
CA GLY A 128 -10.99 -8.82 -7.25
C GLY A 128 -10.33 -9.51 -6.07
N VAL A 129 -9.06 -9.83 -6.26
CA VAL A 129 -8.21 -10.55 -5.29
C VAL A 129 -8.13 -9.86 -3.94
N ASP A 130 -8.19 -8.54 -3.92
CA ASP A 130 -8.15 -7.75 -2.69
C ASP A 130 -9.32 -8.07 -1.74
N VAL A 131 -10.51 -8.33 -2.30
CA VAL A 131 -11.69 -8.73 -1.51
C VAL A 131 -11.42 -10.06 -0.81
N VAL A 132 -10.84 -11.03 -1.53
CA VAL A 132 -10.49 -12.34 -1.00
C VAL A 132 -9.42 -12.22 0.09
N SER A 133 -8.37 -11.45 -0.18
CA SER A 133 -7.28 -11.21 0.77
C SER A 133 -7.77 -10.51 2.05
N ARG A 134 -8.67 -9.54 1.90
CA ARG A 134 -9.29 -8.84 3.05
C ARG A 134 -10.16 -9.78 3.89
N PHE A 135 -10.90 -10.66 3.24
CA PHE A 135 -11.71 -11.67 3.94
C PHE A 135 -10.83 -12.65 4.72
N ILE A 136 -9.78 -13.19 4.09
CA ILE A 136 -8.84 -14.13 4.75
C ILE A 136 -8.16 -13.45 5.94
N HIS A 137 -7.65 -12.24 5.78
CA HIS A 137 -7.03 -11.48 6.85
C HIS A 137 -8.00 -11.18 8.01
N LYS A 138 -9.27 -10.83 7.70
CA LYS A 138 -10.29 -10.61 8.73
C LYS A 138 -10.58 -11.86 9.53
N ARG A 139 -10.57 -13.02 8.89
CA ARG A 139 -10.85 -14.31 9.55
C ARG A 139 -9.63 -14.85 10.31
N ASN A 140 -8.45 -14.61 9.79
CA ASN A 140 -7.18 -15.03 10.36
C ASN A 140 -6.16 -13.87 10.35
N PRO A 141 -6.14 -13.00 11.37
CA PRO A 141 -5.25 -11.84 11.43
C PRO A 141 -3.75 -12.18 11.43
N ARG A 142 -3.38 -13.46 11.63
CA ARG A 142 -1.99 -13.93 11.54
C ARG A 142 -1.42 -13.83 10.13
N PHE A 143 -2.28 -13.97 9.11
CA PHE A 143 -1.86 -13.81 7.72
C PHE A 143 -1.87 -12.35 7.34
N ASN A 144 -0.72 -11.84 6.94
CA ASN A 144 -0.63 -10.46 6.45
C ASN A 144 -1.37 -10.35 5.11
N PHE A 145 -2.25 -9.37 5.00
CA PHE A 145 -3.00 -9.05 3.80
C PHE A 145 -2.13 -8.98 2.54
N PHE A 146 -1.00 -8.28 2.62
CA PHE A 146 -0.10 -8.10 1.48
C PHE A 146 0.54 -9.41 1.00
N TYR A 147 0.90 -10.33 1.88
CA TYR A 147 1.44 -11.63 1.46
C TYR A 147 0.42 -12.49 0.75
N ILE A 148 -0.86 -12.45 1.17
CA ILE A 148 -1.93 -13.18 0.51
C ILE A 148 -2.15 -12.61 -0.89
N THR A 149 -2.30 -11.29 -1.00
CA THR A 149 -2.49 -10.59 -2.28
C THR A 149 -1.32 -10.85 -3.21
N PHE A 150 -0.08 -10.73 -2.72
CA PHE A 150 1.12 -11.01 -3.52
C PHE A 150 1.17 -12.45 -4.03
N ALA A 151 0.85 -13.43 -3.19
CA ALA A 151 0.88 -14.85 -3.58
C ALA A 151 -0.14 -15.15 -4.71
N ILE A 152 -1.35 -14.61 -4.61
CA ILE A 152 -2.38 -14.79 -5.64
C ILE A 152 -1.97 -14.06 -6.93
N ASN A 153 -1.48 -12.84 -6.81
CA ASN A 153 -1.04 -12.04 -7.96
C ASN A 153 0.19 -12.64 -8.65
N ALA A 154 1.12 -13.24 -7.90
CA ALA A 154 2.25 -13.97 -8.46
C ALA A 154 1.81 -15.18 -9.29
N ALA A 155 0.78 -15.91 -8.84
CA ALA A 155 0.20 -17.00 -9.63
C ALA A 155 -0.43 -16.49 -10.93
N ILE A 156 -1.16 -15.37 -10.90
CA ILE A 156 -1.73 -14.71 -12.07
C ILE A 156 -0.62 -14.26 -13.03
N ALA A 157 0.46 -13.69 -12.49
CA ALA A 157 1.61 -13.27 -13.27
C ALA A 157 2.28 -14.44 -14.01
N ILE A 158 2.44 -15.59 -13.36
CA ILE A 158 2.98 -16.80 -14.01
C ILE A 158 2.07 -17.27 -15.16
N ILE A 159 0.75 -17.28 -14.93
CA ILE A 159 -0.22 -17.62 -15.97
C ILE A 159 -0.13 -16.66 -17.17
N SER A 160 0.10 -15.37 -16.92
CA SER A 160 0.25 -14.37 -17.97
C SER A 160 1.42 -14.67 -18.91
N GLY A 161 2.51 -15.24 -18.38
CA GLY A 161 3.65 -15.66 -19.20
C GLY A 161 3.31 -16.72 -20.24
N PHE A 162 2.32 -17.57 -19.99
CA PHE A 162 1.82 -18.54 -21.00
C PHE A 162 0.83 -17.88 -21.96
N VAL A 163 -0.04 -17.01 -21.47
CA VAL A 163 -1.09 -16.37 -22.28
C VAL A 163 -0.48 -15.40 -23.31
N PHE A 164 0.47 -14.57 -22.91
CA PHE A 164 1.12 -13.61 -23.80
C PHE A 164 2.14 -14.28 -24.75
N ALA A 165 2.58 -15.49 -24.44
CA ALA A 165 3.46 -16.28 -25.28
C ALA A 165 2.72 -17.20 -26.30
N ALA A 166 1.39 -17.18 -26.30
CA ALA A 166 0.59 -18.12 -27.11
C ALA A 166 0.97 -18.13 -28.62
N ASP A 167 1.37 -16.96 -29.15
CA ASP A 167 1.80 -16.82 -30.54
C ASP A 167 3.22 -17.38 -30.80
N ALA A 168 4.05 -17.50 -29.79
CA ALA A 168 5.46 -17.93 -29.91
C ALA A 168 5.69 -19.40 -29.52
N GLY A 169 4.71 -20.07 -28.93
CA GLY A 169 4.82 -21.47 -28.48
C GLY A 169 5.78 -21.71 -27.32
N THR A 170 6.36 -20.65 -26.74
CA THR A 170 7.32 -20.70 -25.64
C THR A 170 6.90 -19.73 -24.55
N PHE A 171 7.29 -20.03 -23.28
CA PHE A 171 6.99 -19.16 -22.15
C PHE A 171 7.69 -17.80 -22.29
N ASP A 172 6.93 -16.69 -22.12
CA ASP A 172 7.50 -15.35 -22.13
C ASP A 172 7.68 -14.83 -20.71
N TYR A 173 8.93 -14.61 -20.31
CA TYR A 173 9.30 -14.07 -19.00
C TYR A 173 9.00 -12.58 -18.86
N LYS A 174 8.94 -11.84 -19.96
CA LYS A 174 8.82 -10.38 -19.95
C LYS A 174 7.53 -9.91 -19.28
N PRO A 175 6.32 -10.37 -19.66
CA PRO A 175 5.08 -10.00 -19.00
C PRO A 175 5.07 -10.35 -17.50
N VAL A 176 5.66 -11.50 -17.15
CA VAL A 176 5.74 -11.95 -15.76
C VAL A 176 6.60 -11.00 -14.93
N CYS A 177 7.80 -10.69 -15.39
CA CYS A 177 8.70 -9.76 -14.72
C CYS A 177 8.09 -8.36 -14.58
N MET A 178 7.41 -7.87 -15.64
CA MET A 178 6.74 -6.58 -15.63
C MET A 178 5.59 -6.54 -14.62
N CYS A 179 4.77 -7.59 -14.56
CA CYS A 179 3.69 -7.73 -13.60
C CYS A 179 4.22 -7.74 -12.15
N VAL A 180 5.20 -8.58 -11.86
CA VAL A 180 5.80 -8.70 -10.51
C VAL A 180 6.45 -7.39 -10.07
N LEU A 181 7.16 -6.70 -10.97
CA LEU A 181 7.79 -5.41 -10.66
C LEU A 181 6.73 -4.33 -10.40
N CYS A 182 5.69 -4.26 -11.22
CA CYS A 182 4.58 -3.34 -11.05
C CYS A 182 3.91 -3.53 -9.68
N GLU A 183 3.60 -4.79 -9.34
CA GLU A 183 3.03 -5.17 -8.05
C GLU A 183 3.93 -4.82 -6.88
N PHE A 184 5.22 -5.10 -6.99
CA PHE A 184 6.18 -4.77 -5.93
C PHE A 184 6.18 -3.26 -5.64
N ILE A 185 6.26 -2.43 -6.68
CA ILE A 185 6.22 -0.97 -6.54
C ILE A 185 4.90 -0.52 -5.92
N SER A 186 3.79 -1.03 -6.44
CA SER A 186 2.45 -0.71 -5.95
C SER A 186 2.28 -1.07 -4.48
N ASN A 187 2.72 -2.26 -4.07
CA ASN A 187 2.63 -2.72 -2.69
C ASN A 187 3.50 -1.90 -1.73
N VAL A 188 4.73 -1.55 -2.13
CA VAL A 188 5.62 -0.71 -1.31
C VAL A 188 5.03 0.67 -1.06
N ILE A 189 4.45 1.29 -2.10
CA ILE A 189 3.82 2.61 -1.99
C ILE A 189 2.51 2.52 -1.19
N GLY A 190 1.66 1.54 -1.52
CA GLY A 190 0.38 1.31 -0.84
C GLY A 190 0.55 1.03 0.65
N ASP A 191 1.51 0.18 1.02
CA ASP A 191 1.80 -0.13 2.43
C ASP A 191 2.22 1.11 3.22
N LYS A 192 3.07 1.97 2.64
CA LYS A 192 3.46 3.24 3.27
C LYS A 192 2.28 4.19 3.46
N ILE A 193 1.34 4.23 2.50
CA ILE A 193 0.15 5.08 2.58
C ILE A 193 -0.85 4.53 3.60
N ILE A 194 -1.06 3.22 3.63
CA ILE A 194 -1.99 2.56 4.56
C ILE A 194 -1.50 2.69 6.00
N LYS A 195 -0.21 2.47 6.24
CA LYS A 195 0.39 2.66 7.57
C LYS A 195 0.36 4.11 8.02
N GLY A 196 0.22 5.03 7.08
CA GLY A 196 0.10 6.47 7.33
C GLY A 196 1.30 7.08 8.03
N GLY A 197 1.22 8.39 8.26
CA GLY A 197 2.20 9.12 9.07
C GLY A 197 2.02 8.97 10.58
N GLU A 198 1.30 7.94 11.04
CA GLU A 198 1.05 7.68 12.47
C GLU A 198 2.18 6.88 13.16
N SER A 199 3.33 6.74 12.50
CA SER A 199 4.51 6.19 13.15
C SER A 199 5.01 7.18 14.19
N ALA A 200 4.77 6.87 15.45
CA ALA A 200 5.46 7.50 16.55
C ALA A 200 6.83 6.84 16.75
N TYR A 201 7.73 7.57 17.34
CA TYR A 201 9.03 7.06 17.74
C TYR A 201 9.15 7.10 19.25
N LYS A 202 9.46 5.97 19.84
CA LYS A 202 9.69 5.83 21.27
C LYS A 202 11.18 6.01 21.54
N PHE A 203 11.53 7.09 22.19
CA PHE A 203 12.86 7.26 22.77
C PHE A 203 12.87 6.67 24.17
N PHE A 204 13.88 5.87 24.43
CA PHE A 204 14.19 5.36 25.75
C PHE A 204 15.57 5.85 26.15
N VAL A 205 15.61 6.71 27.16
CA VAL A 205 16.82 7.42 27.59
C VAL A 205 17.19 6.91 28.96
N ILE A 206 18.47 6.64 29.20
CA ILE A 206 19.01 6.24 30.50
C ILE A 206 20.10 7.23 30.89
N ALA A 207 20.00 7.77 32.07
CA ALA A 207 20.99 8.70 32.68
C ALA A 207 21.05 8.54 34.19
N ASP A 208 22.03 9.14 34.83
CA ASP A 208 22.08 9.19 36.27
C ASP A 208 20.96 10.08 36.84
N ASP A 209 20.67 11.20 36.18
CA ASP A 209 19.50 12.05 36.42
C ASP A 209 18.86 12.48 35.09
N VAL A 210 17.58 12.17 34.90
CA VAL A 210 16.82 12.52 33.67
C VAL A 210 16.05 13.84 33.83
N SER A 211 16.03 14.47 35.00
CA SER A 211 15.25 15.68 35.27
C SER A 211 15.58 16.85 34.35
N PRO A 212 16.87 17.13 34.01
CA PRO A 212 17.19 18.17 33.02
C PRO A 212 16.66 17.88 31.63
N ILE A 213 16.71 16.61 31.23
CA ILE A 213 16.21 16.16 29.91
C ILE A 213 14.69 16.29 29.85
N GLU A 214 13.98 15.90 30.92
CA GLU A 214 12.51 16.08 31.01
C GLU A 214 12.09 17.53 30.85
N LYS A 215 12.82 18.44 31.51
CA LYS A 215 12.55 19.88 31.41
C LYS A 215 12.73 20.40 30.00
N ASP A 216 13.84 20.02 29.34
CA ASP A 216 14.11 20.42 27.99
C ASP A 216 13.06 19.84 26.99
N ILE A 217 12.58 18.62 27.21
CA ILE A 217 11.50 18.01 26.40
C ILE A 217 10.19 18.78 26.58
N ALA A 218 9.83 19.10 27.82
CA ALA A 218 8.60 19.82 28.11
C ALA A 218 8.60 21.25 27.55
N GLU A 219 9.75 21.94 27.59
CA GLU A 219 9.89 23.31 27.11
C GLU A 219 9.99 23.42 25.59
N ASN A 220 10.68 22.48 24.92
CA ASN A 220 10.98 22.59 23.48
C ASN A 220 10.02 21.77 22.60
N LEU A 221 9.49 20.66 23.10
CA LEU A 221 8.65 19.74 22.32
C LEU A 221 7.19 19.69 22.80
N ILE A 222 6.91 20.26 23.99
CA ILE A 222 5.56 20.25 24.60
C ILE A 222 5.02 18.81 24.78
N HIS A 223 5.93 17.85 24.95
CA HIS A 223 5.59 16.44 25.18
C HIS A 223 5.76 16.07 26.65
N THR A 224 4.95 15.09 27.06
CA THR A 224 5.12 14.44 28.36
C THR A 224 6.02 13.23 28.23
N SER A 225 6.77 12.93 29.27
CA SER A 225 7.61 11.74 29.36
C SER A 225 7.25 10.92 30.60
N THR A 226 7.57 9.64 30.57
CA THR A 226 7.37 8.75 31.71
C THR A 226 8.72 8.32 32.27
N ARG A 227 8.93 8.53 33.58
CA ARG A 227 10.17 8.19 34.27
C ARG A 227 10.05 6.84 34.96
N PHE A 228 11.14 6.06 34.91
CA PHE A 228 11.30 4.79 35.60
C PHE A 228 12.62 4.75 36.33
N GLY A 229 12.64 4.17 37.54
CA GLY A 229 13.88 3.82 38.21
C GLY A 229 14.51 2.55 37.62
N CYS A 230 15.81 2.55 37.39
CA CYS A 230 16.55 1.37 36.92
C CYS A 230 17.90 1.26 37.64
N TYR A 231 18.54 0.09 37.50
CA TYR A 231 19.86 -0.18 38.03
C TYR A 231 20.80 -0.67 36.95
N GLY A 232 22.01 -0.13 36.93
CA GLY A 232 23.06 -0.66 36.06
C GLY A 232 23.49 -2.05 36.52
N SER A 233 23.30 -3.06 35.71
CA SER A 233 23.61 -4.46 36.11
C SER A 233 25.09 -4.72 36.38
N TYR A 234 25.98 -3.97 35.75
CA TYR A 234 27.43 -4.08 35.97
C TYR A 234 27.93 -3.21 37.13
N THR A 235 27.47 -1.97 37.20
CA THR A 235 27.93 -1.01 38.20
C THR A 235 27.14 -1.11 39.50
N ASN A 236 26.00 -1.75 39.50
CA ASN A 236 25.01 -1.84 40.57
C ASN A 236 24.62 -0.45 41.17
N THR A 237 24.70 0.57 40.30
CA THR A 237 24.30 1.95 40.65
C THR A 237 22.88 2.21 40.25
N ALA A 238 22.15 2.98 41.06
CA ALA A 238 20.82 3.46 40.74
C ALA A 238 20.91 4.48 39.60
N LYS A 239 20.09 4.29 38.56
CA LYS A 239 19.93 5.19 37.42
C LYS A 239 18.46 5.49 37.19
N GLN A 240 18.19 6.44 36.32
CA GLN A 240 16.84 6.79 35.91
C GLN A 240 16.72 6.53 34.41
N SER A 241 15.57 6.08 34.02
CA SER A 241 15.21 5.97 32.61
C SER A 241 13.95 6.78 32.30
N LEU A 242 13.92 7.33 31.11
CA LEU A 242 12.85 8.16 30.62
C LEU A 242 12.35 7.61 29.28
N MET A 243 11.05 7.47 29.14
CA MET A 243 10.37 7.07 27.91
C MET A 243 9.55 8.25 27.40
N CYS A 244 9.79 8.65 26.15
CA CYS A 244 9.03 9.68 25.46
C CYS A 244 8.61 9.20 24.07
N LEU A 245 7.37 9.49 23.68
CA LEU A 245 6.88 9.27 22.33
C LEU A 245 6.90 10.59 21.59
N VAL A 246 7.45 10.60 20.39
CA VAL A 246 7.51 11.78 19.52
C VAL A 246 7.09 11.45 18.11
N THR A 247 6.68 12.45 17.34
CA THR A 247 6.37 12.30 15.94
C THR A 247 7.65 12.22 15.09
N LYS A 248 7.54 11.76 13.85
CA LYS A 248 8.68 11.70 12.94
C LYS A 248 9.36 13.06 12.71
N GLY A 249 8.57 14.14 12.71
CA GLY A 249 9.10 15.50 12.54
C GLY A 249 9.95 15.99 13.70
N GLU A 250 9.72 15.45 14.88
CA GLU A 250 10.35 15.90 16.14
C GLU A 250 11.61 15.11 16.51
N ILE A 251 11.92 14.02 15.77
CA ILE A 251 13.11 13.19 16.04
C ILE A 251 14.38 14.04 16.09
N VAL A 252 14.57 14.92 15.09
CA VAL A 252 15.77 15.75 14.99
C VAL A 252 15.89 16.70 16.18
N GLU A 253 14.77 17.26 16.63
CA GLU A 253 14.78 18.16 17.79
C GLU A 253 15.04 17.40 19.09
N PHE A 254 14.44 16.22 19.24
CA PHE A 254 14.73 15.33 20.37
C PHE A 254 16.21 14.91 20.43
N GLU A 255 16.80 14.56 19.29
CA GLU A 255 18.24 14.25 19.22
C GLU A 255 19.12 15.44 19.58
N LYS A 256 18.73 16.67 19.23
CA LYS A 256 19.46 17.87 19.66
C LYS A 256 19.38 18.08 21.17
N ILE A 257 18.23 17.81 21.79
CA ILE A 257 18.11 17.83 23.25
C ILE A 257 19.07 16.84 23.87
N LEU A 258 19.06 15.58 23.41
CA LEU A 258 19.97 14.56 23.95
C LEU A 258 21.44 14.92 23.81
N LYS A 259 21.85 15.54 22.68
CA LYS A 259 23.22 15.98 22.46
C LYS A 259 23.71 17.09 23.40
N ARG A 260 22.79 17.84 24.03
CA ARG A 260 23.14 18.82 25.07
C ARG A 260 23.48 18.14 26.41
N HIS A 261 22.98 16.91 26.60
CA HIS A 261 23.19 16.14 27.85
C HIS A 261 24.12 14.94 27.52
N SER A 262 25.43 15.14 27.73
CA SER A 262 26.48 14.19 27.31
C SER A 262 26.49 12.87 28.09
N ASP A 263 25.83 12.81 29.23
CA ASP A 263 25.88 11.67 30.16
C ASP A 263 24.64 10.76 30.07
N CYS A 264 23.97 10.78 28.93
CA CYS A 264 22.82 9.92 28.69
C CYS A 264 23.10 8.90 27.57
N PHE A 265 22.53 7.72 27.72
CA PHE A 265 22.41 6.72 26.68
C PHE A 265 20.96 6.66 26.22
N ALA A 266 20.73 6.69 24.91
CA ALA A 266 19.38 6.61 24.38
C ALA A 266 19.32 5.71 23.15
N TYR A 267 18.18 5.04 22.98
CA TYR A 267 17.84 4.37 21.71
C TYR A 267 16.42 4.74 21.30
N VAL A 268 16.16 4.59 20.00
CA VAL A 268 14.87 4.90 19.38
C VAL A 268 14.27 3.67 18.73
N GLU A 269 12.97 3.46 18.96
CA GLU A 269 12.19 2.39 18.34
C GLU A 269 11.01 3.00 17.58
N SER A 270 10.69 2.45 16.39
CA SER A 270 9.48 2.83 15.68
C SER A 270 8.25 2.17 16.32
N VAL A 271 7.23 2.96 16.60
CA VAL A 271 5.95 2.50 17.14
C VAL A 271 4.92 2.50 16.03
N ASN A 272 4.40 1.33 15.69
CA ASN A 272 3.47 1.16 14.58
C ASN A 272 2.07 1.73 14.86
N LYS A 273 1.69 1.85 16.15
CA LYS A 273 0.37 2.36 16.53
C LYS A 273 0.40 2.89 17.96
N VAL A 274 -0.14 4.07 18.15
CA VAL A 274 -0.43 4.66 19.47
C VAL A 274 -1.94 4.66 19.65
N ILE A 275 -2.42 4.28 20.85
CA ILE A 275 -3.83 4.30 21.21
C ILE A 275 -3.98 5.24 22.40
N GLY A 276 -4.83 6.25 22.27
CA GLY A 276 -5.04 7.27 23.30
C GLY A 276 -4.74 8.68 22.78
N TYR A 277 -4.71 9.63 23.70
CA TYR A 277 -4.33 11.00 23.39
C TYR A 277 -2.81 11.07 23.14
N PHE A 278 -2.46 11.33 21.90
CA PHE A 278 -1.13 11.64 21.44
C PHE A 278 -1.26 12.94 20.66
N ASP A 279 -0.96 14.05 21.30
CA ASP A 279 -0.98 15.36 20.65
C ASP A 279 0.13 15.41 19.57
N LYS A 280 -0.31 15.79 18.35
CA LYS A 280 0.56 15.98 17.18
C LYS A 280 1.06 17.39 17.15
#